data_7c51a4a1016dd5ca6ef83bd6581ee19f
#
_entry.id   7c51a4a1016dd5ca6ef83bd6581ee19f
#
_cell.length_a   1.000
_cell.length_b   1.000
_cell.length_c   1.000
_cell.angle_alpha   90.00
_cell.angle_beta   90.00
_cell.angle_gamma   90.00
#
_symmetry.space_group_name_H-M   'P 1'
#
loop_
_entity.id
_entity.type
_entity.pdbx_description
1 polymer ?
#
loop_
_entity_poly.entity_id
_entity_poly.type
_entity_poly.pdbx_seq_one_letter_code
_entity_poly.pdbx_strand_id
1 'polypeptide(L)'
;MFYEDDGSFKAGNILSETDASLQVESESGKRSKIKRANTLFNFASPEPAALMSQAAAAAEALDLQFLWECAPQEEFDTPALAADYFGHAPTPVEQAALLMRLHGAPAYFHRRGKGRYRPAPPDILAAALAALDKKQRQAEQQQEWVDEMAAGRLPEPIAQAAESLLIRPDKNTQQWKALDAACAKLGKTPDRLLLELGAWPHALALHKRRFLAVNFPRGLAFPDLELPPVDRELPLSDLSLIHISEPTRQAEI
;
A
#
# COMPACT_ATOMS: atom_id res chain seq x y z
N MET A 1 35.75 -5.32 2.14
CA MET A 1 35.25 -4.23 1.27
C MET A 1 33.74 -4.10 1.44
N PHE A 2 33.21 -2.87 1.30
CA PHE A 2 31.79 -2.56 1.33
C PHE A 2 31.32 -2.13 -0.08
N TYR A 3 30.25 -2.70 -0.57
CA TYR A 3 29.80 -2.55 -1.95
C TYR A 3 28.28 -2.62 -2.09
N GLU A 4 27.78 -2.16 -3.21
CA GLU A 4 26.37 -2.23 -3.58
C GLU A 4 26.15 -3.27 -4.68
N ASP A 5 25.20 -4.17 -4.44
CA ASP A 5 24.79 -5.23 -5.35
C ASP A 5 23.27 -5.34 -5.37
N ASP A 6 22.67 -5.22 -6.56
CA ASP A 6 21.22 -5.25 -6.77
C ASP A 6 20.42 -4.31 -5.83
N GLY A 7 20.94 -3.10 -5.59
CA GLY A 7 20.28 -2.11 -4.73
C GLY A 7 20.40 -2.38 -3.24
N SER A 8 21.18 -3.37 -2.83
CA SER A 8 21.46 -3.71 -1.44
C SER A 8 22.92 -3.51 -1.11
N PHE A 9 23.23 -3.08 0.11
CA PHE A 9 24.59 -3.02 0.59
C PHE A 9 25.06 -4.37 1.11
N LYS A 10 26.30 -4.71 0.79
CA LYS A 10 26.95 -5.95 1.20
C LYS A 10 28.40 -5.69 1.60
N ALA A 11 28.93 -6.53 2.43
CA ALA A 11 30.34 -6.56 2.78
C ALA A 11 30.94 -7.94 2.48
N GLY A 12 32.22 -7.98 2.15
CA GLY A 12 32.92 -9.23 1.87
C GLY A 12 34.42 -9.06 1.77
N ASN A 13 35.13 -10.20 1.75
CA ASN A 13 36.56 -10.27 1.63
C ASN A 13 36.98 -10.28 0.15
N ILE A 14 37.98 -9.47 -0.20
CA ILE A 14 38.51 -9.44 -1.56
C ILE A 14 39.43 -10.65 -1.71
N LEU A 15 39.14 -11.51 -2.68
CA LEU A 15 40.00 -12.67 -3.02
C LEU A 15 40.98 -12.35 -4.14
N SER A 16 40.52 -11.61 -5.15
CA SER A 16 41.35 -11.17 -6.26
C SER A 16 40.81 -9.87 -6.85
N GLU A 17 41.66 -9.09 -7.45
CA GLU A 17 41.36 -7.78 -8.02
C GLU A 17 41.86 -7.70 -9.47
N THR A 18 41.06 -7.10 -10.33
CA THR A 18 41.39 -6.74 -11.70
C THR A 18 41.01 -5.27 -11.92
N ASP A 19 41.45 -4.64 -13.00
CA ASP A 19 41.15 -3.24 -13.29
C ASP A 19 39.64 -2.96 -13.35
N ALA A 20 38.84 -3.91 -13.83
CA ALA A 20 37.39 -3.72 -14.02
C ALA A 20 36.53 -4.33 -12.94
N SER A 21 37.03 -5.32 -12.18
CA SER A 21 36.21 -6.13 -11.26
C SER A 21 37.02 -6.73 -10.11
N LEU A 22 36.31 -7.02 -9.01
CA LEU A 22 36.82 -7.72 -7.85
C LEU A 22 36.08 -9.02 -7.66
N GLN A 23 36.80 -10.06 -7.25
CA GLN A 23 36.21 -11.30 -6.78
C GLN A 23 36.11 -11.23 -5.25
N VAL A 24 34.89 -11.34 -4.76
CA VAL A 24 34.56 -11.14 -3.37
C VAL A 24 33.92 -12.39 -2.80
N GLU A 25 34.35 -12.77 -1.62
CA GLU A 25 33.72 -13.84 -0.83
C GLU A 25 32.83 -13.22 0.25
N SER A 26 31.53 -13.57 0.20
CA SER A 26 30.56 -13.16 1.22
C SER A 26 30.73 -13.99 2.50
N GLU A 27 30.07 -13.57 3.57
CA GLU A 27 30.01 -14.32 4.84
C GLU A 27 29.58 -15.79 4.69
N SER A 28 28.66 -16.07 3.75
CA SER A 28 28.19 -17.42 3.45
C SER A 28 29.18 -18.26 2.63
N GLY A 29 30.40 -17.77 2.35
CA GLY A 29 31.39 -18.42 1.50
C GLY A 29 31.12 -18.36 0.01
N LYS A 30 30.02 -17.67 -0.40
CA LYS A 30 29.68 -17.50 -1.81
C LYS A 30 30.62 -16.50 -2.45
N ARG A 31 31.23 -16.91 -3.57
CA ARG A 31 32.11 -16.06 -4.38
C ARG A 31 31.31 -15.35 -5.47
N SER A 32 31.47 -14.05 -5.56
CA SER A 32 30.78 -13.21 -6.54
C SER A 32 31.76 -12.28 -7.22
N LYS A 33 31.54 -12.01 -8.51
CA LYS A 33 32.31 -11.02 -9.26
C LYS A 33 31.60 -9.69 -9.23
N ILE A 34 32.21 -8.69 -8.60
CA ILE A 34 31.65 -7.35 -8.40
C ILE A 34 32.40 -6.37 -9.29
N LYS A 35 31.67 -5.53 -10.00
CA LYS A 35 32.29 -4.44 -10.77
C LYS A 35 32.95 -3.43 -9.82
N ARG A 36 34.15 -2.94 -10.16
CA ARG A 36 34.86 -1.95 -9.33
C ARG A 36 34.00 -0.70 -9.07
N ALA A 37 33.20 -0.28 -10.03
CA ALA A 37 32.25 0.83 -9.88
C ALA A 37 31.14 0.59 -8.84
N ASN A 38 30.98 -0.62 -8.34
CA ASN A 38 30.01 -0.95 -7.28
C ASN A 38 30.65 -0.92 -5.89
N THR A 39 31.97 -0.76 -5.80
CA THR A 39 32.68 -0.60 -4.53
C THR A 39 32.46 0.79 -3.99
N LEU A 40 32.09 0.89 -2.72
CA LEU A 40 31.88 2.17 -2.03
C LEU A 40 33.13 2.54 -1.25
N PHE A 41 33.66 1.61 -0.44
CA PHE A 41 34.93 1.79 0.25
C PHE A 41 35.54 0.44 0.68
N ASN A 42 36.84 0.47 0.98
CA ASN A 42 37.58 -0.66 1.52
C ASN A 42 37.85 -0.45 3.01
N PHE A 43 37.88 -1.51 3.78
CA PHE A 43 38.21 -1.50 5.21
C PHE A 43 38.99 -2.74 5.59
N ALA A 44 39.77 -2.62 6.65
CA ALA A 44 40.56 -3.75 7.22
C ALA A 44 39.86 -4.39 8.44
N SER A 45 39.15 -3.57 9.20
CA SER A 45 38.43 -3.98 10.43
C SER A 45 37.16 -3.16 10.56
N PRO A 46 36.06 -3.71 11.12
CA PRO A 46 35.90 -5.09 11.62
C PRO A 46 35.72 -6.13 10.49
N GLU A 47 35.46 -7.39 10.81
CA GLU A 47 35.09 -8.40 9.81
C GLU A 47 33.79 -8.02 9.08
N PRO A 48 33.56 -8.49 7.83
CA PRO A 48 32.41 -8.10 7.02
C PRO A 48 31.04 -8.28 7.68
N ALA A 49 30.82 -9.41 8.37
CA ALA A 49 29.60 -9.69 9.10
C ALA A 49 29.39 -8.73 10.28
N ALA A 50 30.45 -8.50 11.05
CA ALA A 50 30.45 -7.58 12.17
C ALA A 50 30.23 -6.14 11.70
N LEU A 51 30.82 -5.73 10.57
CA LEU A 51 30.59 -4.42 9.97
C LEU A 51 29.10 -4.23 9.65
N MET A 52 28.49 -5.19 8.96
CA MET A 52 27.08 -5.10 8.55
C MET A 52 26.14 -5.00 9.76
N SER A 53 26.36 -5.82 10.78
CA SER A 53 25.56 -5.82 12.01
C SER A 53 25.71 -4.51 12.79
N GLN A 54 26.94 -4.06 13.01
CA GLN A 54 27.23 -2.81 13.73
C GLN A 54 26.73 -1.59 12.97
N ALA A 55 26.91 -1.57 11.64
CA ALA A 55 26.44 -0.47 10.80
C ALA A 55 24.89 -0.40 10.77
N ALA A 56 24.19 -1.53 10.73
CA ALA A 56 22.74 -1.55 10.80
C ALA A 56 22.23 -0.97 12.13
N ALA A 57 22.81 -1.39 13.26
CA ALA A 57 22.45 -0.86 14.57
C ALA A 57 22.77 0.64 14.71
N ALA A 58 23.95 1.07 14.22
CA ALA A 58 24.32 2.47 14.23
C ALA A 58 23.45 3.33 13.32
N ALA A 59 23.01 2.80 12.16
CA ALA A 59 22.14 3.51 11.23
C ALA A 59 20.79 3.89 11.85
N GLU A 60 20.22 3.04 12.71
CA GLU A 60 18.96 3.35 13.40
C GLU A 60 19.08 4.53 14.37
N ALA A 61 20.28 4.72 14.94
CA ALA A 61 20.53 5.82 15.87
C ALA A 61 20.77 7.18 15.19
N LEU A 62 21.00 7.20 13.86
CA LEU A 62 21.23 8.43 13.13
C LEU A 62 19.94 9.23 12.93
N ASP A 63 19.96 10.51 13.31
CA ASP A 63 18.85 11.43 13.13
C ASP A 63 18.79 11.92 11.67
N LEU A 64 17.72 11.52 10.97
CA LEU A 64 17.50 11.86 9.57
C LEU A 64 17.23 13.34 9.35
N GLN A 65 16.52 13.98 10.29
CA GLN A 65 16.22 15.40 10.18
C GLN A 65 17.50 16.22 10.30
N PHE A 66 18.34 15.92 11.29
CA PHE A 66 19.62 16.58 11.49
C PHE A 66 20.59 16.32 10.32
N LEU A 67 20.64 15.09 9.81
CA LEU A 67 21.42 14.76 8.61
C LEU A 67 20.98 15.57 7.40
N TRP A 68 19.68 15.76 7.23
CA TRP A 68 19.14 16.56 6.12
C TRP A 68 19.46 18.05 6.26
N GLU A 69 19.43 18.59 7.47
CA GLU A 69 19.79 19.98 7.78
C GLU A 69 21.29 20.27 7.57
N CYS A 70 22.15 19.30 7.91
CA CYS A 70 23.60 19.41 7.69
C CYS A 70 24.04 19.13 6.25
N ALA A 71 23.20 18.49 5.43
CA ALA A 71 23.60 18.10 4.09
C ALA A 71 23.74 19.30 3.14
N PRO A 72 24.76 19.33 2.26
CA PRO A 72 24.84 20.31 1.20
C PRO A 72 23.59 20.27 0.31
N GLN A 73 23.13 21.45 -0.15
CA GLN A 73 21.93 21.55 -1.00
C GLN A 73 22.10 20.92 -2.39
N GLU A 74 23.34 20.70 -2.80
CA GLU A 74 23.70 20.07 -4.05
C GLU A 74 23.94 18.56 -3.89
N GLU A 75 24.40 17.93 -4.96
CA GLU A 75 24.83 16.52 -4.92
C GLU A 75 26.12 16.40 -4.11
N PHE A 76 26.17 15.47 -3.18
CA PHE A 76 27.30 15.24 -2.30
C PHE A 76 27.70 13.76 -2.24
N ASP A 77 28.94 13.53 -1.89
CA ASP A 77 29.48 12.22 -1.59
C ASP A 77 29.36 11.93 -0.08
N THR A 78 29.01 10.70 0.27
CA THR A 78 28.74 10.30 1.65
C THR A 78 29.89 10.50 2.64
N PRO A 79 31.18 10.30 2.28
CA PRO A 79 32.29 10.50 3.22
C PRO A 79 32.44 11.94 3.75
N ALA A 80 32.11 12.94 2.92
CA ALA A 80 32.18 14.35 3.35
C ALA A 80 31.10 14.63 4.40
N LEU A 81 29.85 14.23 4.13
CA LEU A 81 28.75 14.39 5.10
C LEU A 81 29.02 13.60 6.39
N ALA A 82 29.64 12.41 6.29
CA ALA A 82 30.00 11.61 7.47
C ALA A 82 31.00 12.36 8.36
N ALA A 83 32.04 12.97 7.78
CA ALA A 83 33.02 13.73 8.54
C ALA A 83 32.39 14.95 9.23
N ASP A 84 31.49 15.65 8.56
CA ASP A 84 30.76 16.80 9.12
C ASP A 84 29.80 16.37 10.24
N TYR A 85 29.08 15.28 10.05
CA TYR A 85 28.12 14.78 11.05
C TYR A 85 28.80 14.26 12.32
N PHE A 86 29.84 13.45 12.19
CA PHE A 86 30.54 12.85 13.33
C PHE A 86 31.60 13.75 13.96
N GLY A 87 32.02 14.81 13.26
CA GLY A 87 33.06 15.73 13.73
C GLY A 87 34.50 15.14 13.75
N HIS A 88 34.67 13.98 13.12
CA HIS A 88 35.97 13.31 12.96
C HIS A 88 36.00 12.48 11.66
N ALA A 89 37.19 11.99 11.29
CA ALA A 89 37.30 11.05 10.19
C ALA A 89 36.45 9.79 10.46
N PRO A 90 35.43 9.50 9.65
CA PRO A 90 34.46 8.48 9.94
C PRO A 90 35.08 7.07 9.90
N THR A 91 34.76 6.25 10.86
CA THR A 91 35.10 4.83 10.87
C THR A 91 34.36 4.06 9.77
N PRO A 92 34.82 2.87 9.35
CA PRO A 92 34.11 2.04 8.38
C PRO A 92 32.66 1.72 8.79
N VAL A 93 32.40 1.56 10.08
CA VAL A 93 31.05 1.31 10.62
C VAL A 93 30.17 2.55 10.44
N GLU A 94 30.68 3.72 10.78
CA GLU A 94 29.96 5.00 10.63
C GLU A 94 29.68 5.33 9.15
N GLN A 95 30.64 5.08 8.27
CA GLN A 95 30.42 5.25 6.81
C GLN A 95 29.34 4.32 6.27
N ALA A 96 29.38 3.05 6.65
CA ALA A 96 28.38 2.07 6.27
C ALA A 96 27.01 2.42 6.86
N ALA A 97 26.94 2.82 8.13
CA ALA A 97 25.72 3.23 8.81
C ALA A 97 25.06 4.43 8.12
N LEU A 98 25.84 5.45 7.79
CA LEU A 98 25.35 6.62 7.09
C LEU A 98 24.81 6.26 5.70
N LEU A 99 25.55 5.45 4.93
CA LEU A 99 25.09 4.98 3.62
C LEU A 99 23.77 4.20 3.73
N MET A 100 23.63 3.30 4.69
CA MET A 100 22.40 2.54 4.94
C MET A 100 21.25 3.48 5.31
N ARG A 101 21.52 4.46 6.18
CA ARG A 101 20.51 5.41 6.63
C ARG A 101 19.98 6.30 5.51
N LEU A 102 20.88 6.87 4.71
CA LEU A 102 20.51 7.70 3.56
C LEU A 102 19.74 6.90 2.51
N HIS A 103 20.17 5.68 2.24
CA HIS A 103 19.50 4.78 1.28
C HIS A 103 18.11 4.36 1.76
N GLY A 104 17.92 4.12 3.04
CA GLY A 104 16.64 3.77 3.65
C GLY A 104 15.64 4.93 3.77
N ALA A 105 16.06 6.17 3.46
CA ALA A 105 15.26 7.38 3.65
C ALA A 105 15.05 8.17 2.35
N PRO A 106 14.36 7.59 1.34
CA PRO A 106 14.17 8.23 0.02
C PRO A 106 13.33 9.52 0.08
N ALA A 107 12.59 9.75 1.15
CA ALA A 107 11.87 11.01 1.38
C ALA A 107 12.82 12.17 1.68
N TYR A 108 13.92 11.91 2.39
CA TYR A 108 14.91 12.90 2.77
C TYR A 108 16.01 13.07 1.73
N PHE A 109 16.45 11.96 1.10
CA PHE A 109 17.62 11.94 0.24
C PHE A 109 17.34 11.22 -1.08
N HIS A 110 17.49 11.94 -2.17
CA HIS A 110 17.37 11.38 -3.50
C HIS A 110 18.72 10.80 -3.94
N ARG A 111 18.72 9.54 -4.31
CA ARG A 111 19.89 8.88 -4.85
C ARG A 111 20.26 9.41 -6.24
N ARG A 112 21.51 9.77 -6.45
CA ARG A 112 22.05 10.28 -7.74
C ARG A 112 23.08 9.34 -8.37
N GLY A 113 23.64 8.44 -7.57
CA GLY A 113 24.63 7.47 -8.00
C GLY A 113 24.97 6.51 -6.87
N LYS A 114 26.08 5.79 -7.01
CA LYS A 114 26.57 4.91 -5.96
C LYS A 114 27.32 5.73 -4.92
N GLY A 115 26.77 5.76 -3.71
CA GLY A 115 27.29 6.57 -2.62
C GLY A 115 27.06 8.07 -2.78
N ARG A 116 26.28 8.50 -3.79
CA ARG A 116 25.95 9.91 -4.04
C ARG A 116 24.47 10.19 -3.81
N TYR A 117 24.23 11.26 -3.08
CA TYR A 117 22.88 11.67 -2.69
C TYR A 117 22.69 13.18 -2.87
N ARG A 118 21.45 13.58 -2.95
CA ARG A 118 21.02 14.98 -2.91
C ARG A 118 19.88 15.09 -1.90
N PRO A 119 19.89 16.10 -1.00
CA PRO A 119 18.76 16.30 -0.09
C PRO A 119 17.51 16.68 -0.88
N ALA A 120 16.36 16.22 -0.39
CA ALA A 120 15.09 16.64 -0.93
C ALA A 120 14.85 18.12 -0.62
N PRO A 121 14.31 18.91 -1.57
CA PRO A 121 13.87 20.28 -1.29
C PRO A 121 12.85 20.31 -0.14
N PRO A 122 12.82 21.37 0.68
CA PRO A 122 11.96 21.45 1.87
C PRO A 122 10.49 21.17 1.60
N ASP A 123 9.95 21.73 0.50
CA ASP A 123 8.56 21.55 0.12
C ASP A 123 8.23 20.08 -0.25
N ILE A 124 9.16 19.42 -0.96
CA ILE A 124 9.03 18.03 -1.36
C ILE A 124 9.15 17.13 -0.14
N LEU A 125 10.09 17.41 0.76
CA LEU A 125 10.23 16.68 2.02
C LEU A 125 8.97 16.77 2.86
N ALA A 126 8.44 17.97 3.08
CA ALA A 126 7.22 18.19 3.86
C ALA A 126 6.03 17.42 3.27
N ALA A 127 5.86 17.48 1.94
CA ALA A 127 4.81 16.73 1.25
C ALA A 127 5.00 15.21 1.36
N ALA A 128 6.23 14.71 1.24
CA ALA A 128 6.56 13.29 1.37
C ALA A 128 6.30 12.77 2.80
N LEU A 129 6.72 13.53 3.81
CA LEU A 129 6.47 13.19 5.22
C LEU A 129 4.98 13.19 5.56
N ALA A 130 4.22 14.18 5.09
CA ALA A 130 2.77 14.23 5.27
C ALA A 130 2.08 13.02 4.58
N ALA A 131 2.55 12.61 3.41
CA ALA A 131 2.03 11.42 2.72
C ALA A 131 2.35 10.12 3.46
N LEU A 132 3.56 10.00 4.03
CA LEU A 132 3.95 8.85 4.86
C LEU A 132 3.12 8.76 6.14
N ASP A 133 2.96 9.87 6.85
CA ASP A 133 2.14 9.97 8.06
C ASP A 133 0.67 9.61 7.77
N LYS A 134 0.10 10.16 6.69
CA LYS A 134 -1.25 9.79 6.24
C LYS A 134 -1.36 8.28 5.96
N LYS A 135 -0.38 7.70 5.26
CA LYS A 135 -0.36 6.26 4.95
C LYS A 135 -0.27 5.41 6.22
N GLN A 136 0.55 5.83 7.19
CA GLN A 136 0.69 5.15 8.46
C GLN A 136 -0.61 5.19 9.25
N ARG A 137 -1.23 6.36 9.42
CA ARG A 137 -2.54 6.48 10.09
C ARG A 137 -3.62 5.65 9.41
N GLN A 138 -3.60 5.58 8.08
CA GLN A 138 -4.53 4.73 7.34
C GLN A 138 -4.31 3.24 7.62
N ALA A 139 -3.05 2.80 7.74
CA ALA A 139 -2.73 1.42 8.06
C ALA A 139 -3.11 1.07 9.52
N GLU A 140 -2.85 1.96 10.46
CA GLU A 140 -3.25 1.82 11.87
C GLU A 140 -4.78 1.72 12.00
N GLN A 141 -5.51 2.62 11.35
CA GLN A 141 -6.97 2.61 11.35
C GLN A 141 -7.53 1.33 10.68
N GLN A 142 -6.93 0.89 9.59
CA GLN A 142 -7.33 -0.36 8.95
C GLN A 142 -7.12 -1.54 9.92
N GLN A 143 -6.00 -1.58 10.63
CA GLN A 143 -5.70 -2.65 11.60
C GLN A 143 -6.67 -2.60 12.78
N GLU A 144 -7.01 -1.42 13.28
CA GLU A 144 -8.01 -1.25 14.33
C GLU A 144 -9.37 -1.84 13.92
N TRP A 145 -9.84 -1.54 12.70
CA TRP A 145 -11.08 -2.14 12.18
C TRP A 145 -11.01 -3.66 12.07
N VAL A 146 -9.87 -4.21 11.66
CA VAL A 146 -9.65 -5.67 11.60
C VAL A 146 -9.78 -6.28 13.00
N ASP A 147 -9.16 -5.65 13.99
CA ASP A 147 -9.16 -6.17 15.38
C ASP A 147 -10.54 -6.01 16.05
N GLU A 148 -11.26 -4.93 15.77
CA GLU A 148 -12.64 -4.77 16.19
C GLU A 148 -13.57 -5.86 15.63
N MET A 149 -13.48 -6.11 14.30
CA MET A 149 -14.26 -7.17 13.65
C MET A 149 -13.87 -8.56 14.19
N ALA A 150 -12.60 -8.80 14.47
CA ALA A 150 -12.14 -10.04 15.09
C ALA A 150 -12.67 -10.20 16.53
N ALA A 151 -12.88 -9.10 17.25
CA ALA A 151 -13.47 -9.08 18.58
C ALA A 151 -15.03 -9.12 18.57
N GLY A 152 -15.65 -9.26 17.40
CA GLY A 152 -17.10 -9.36 17.26
C GLY A 152 -17.83 -8.01 17.28
N ARG A 153 -17.12 -6.89 17.06
CA ARG A 153 -17.71 -5.55 16.95
C ARG A 153 -17.70 -5.09 15.51
N LEU A 154 -18.75 -4.45 15.07
CA LEU A 154 -18.85 -3.88 13.73
C LEU A 154 -18.40 -2.39 13.77
N PRO A 155 -17.27 -2.03 13.16
CA PRO A 155 -16.83 -0.64 13.08
C PRO A 155 -17.86 0.21 12.31
N GLU A 156 -18.14 1.42 12.78
CA GLU A 156 -19.11 2.32 12.16
C GLU A 156 -18.85 2.58 10.66
N PRO A 157 -17.59 2.86 10.20
CA PRO A 157 -17.31 3.05 8.78
C PRO A 157 -17.56 1.81 7.92
N ILE A 158 -17.42 0.61 8.49
CA ILE A 158 -17.74 -0.65 7.83
C ILE A 158 -19.26 -0.87 7.78
N ALA A 159 -19.97 -0.54 8.87
CA ALA A 159 -21.43 -0.61 8.93
C ALA A 159 -22.10 0.27 7.85
N GLN A 160 -21.65 1.52 7.74
CA GLN A 160 -22.16 2.46 6.73
C GLN A 160 -21.86 2.01 5.30
N ALA A 161 -20.72 1.37 5.08
CA ALA A 161 -20.31 0.87 3.76
C ALA A 161 -20.79 -0.57 3.46
N ALA A 162 -21.43 -1.26 4.41
CA ALA A 162 -21.72 -2.69 4.33
C ALA A 162 -22.46 -3.10 3.05
N GLU A 163 -23.43 -2.31 2.61
CA GLU A 163 -24.17 -2.56 1.38
C GLU A 163 -23.27 -2.48 0.14
N SER A 164 -22.49 -1.42 0.01
CA SER A 164 -21.58 -1.23 -1.12
C SER A 164 -20.47 -2.29 -1.14
N LEU A 165 -19.97 -2.69 0.01
CA LEU A 165 -18.94 -3.72 0.16
C LEU A 165 -19.40 -5.10 -0.33
N LEU A 166 -20.70 -5.43 -0.22
CA LEU A 166 -21.20 -6.74 -0.66
C LEU A 166 -21.84 -6.72 -2.05
N ILE A 167 -22.39 -5.60 -2.51
CA ILE A 167 -23.15 -5.54 -3.76
C ILE A 167 -22.28 -5.08 -4.92
N ARG A 168 -21.46 -4.06 -4.71
CA ARG A 168 -20.51 -3.51 -5.69
C ARG A 168 -19.20 -3.13 -5.03
N PRO A 169 -18.38 -4.11 -4.61
CA PRO A 169 -17.18 -3.85 -3.84
C PRO A 169 -16.13 -3.10 -4.67
N ASP A 170 -15.73 -1.94 -4.17
CA ASP A 170 -14.48 -1.31 -4.61
C ASP A 170 -13.34 -1.84 -3.73
N LYS A 171 -12.51 -2.71 -4.33
CA LYS A 171 -11.40 -3.38 -3.65
C LYS A 171 -10.26 -2.43 -3.25
N ASN A 172 -10.28 -1.18 -3.75
CA ASN A 172 -9.25 -0.19 -3.41
C ASN A 172 -9.55 0.56 -2.12
N THR A 173 -10.79 0.52 -1.64
CA THR A 173 -11.21 1.20 -0.41
C THR A 173 -10.56 0.59 0.83
N GLN A 174 -10.32 1.42 1.84
CA GLN A 174 -9.80 0.94 3.14
C GLN A 174 -10.76 -0.01 3.83
N GLN A 175 -12.06 0.27 3.72
CA GLN A 175 -13.12 -0.56 4.27
C GLN A 175 -13.09 -1.99 3.68
N TRP A 176 -12.93 -2.10 2.35
CA TRP A 176 -12.81 -3.41 1.72
C TRP A 176 -11.54 -4.14 2.18
N LYS A 177 -10.40 -3.46 2.20
CA LYS A 177 -9.13 -4.07 2.63
C LYS A 177 -9.19 -4.56 4.08
N ALA A 178 -9.82 -3.79 4.97
CA ALA A 178 -10.02 -4.19 6.35
C ALA A 178 -10.96 -5.41 6.46
N LEU A 179 -12.07 -5.40 5.73
CA LEU A 179 -13.02 -6.52 5.69
C LEU A 179 -12.37 -7.79 5.16
N ASP A 180 -11.62 -7.71 4.06
CA ASP A 180 -10.92 -8.84 3.45
C ASP A 180 -9.86 -9.43 4.40
N ALA A 181 -9.08 -8.56 5.06
CA ALA A 181 -8.09 -8.98 6.06
C ALA A 181 -8.73 -9.63 7.28
N ALA A 182 -9.87 -9.11 7.77
CA ALA A 182 -10.62 -9.72 8.86
C ALA A 182 -11.20 -11.07 8.45
N CYS A 183 -11.74 -11.19 7.23
CA CYS A 183 -12.22 -12.43 6.66
C CYS A 183 -11.12 -13.49 6.57
N ALA A 184 -9.94 -13.13 6.09
CA ALA A 184 -8.78 -14.00 6.03
C ALA A 184 -8.34 -14.47 7.43
N LYS A 185 -8.30 -13.55 8.41
CA LYS A 185 -7.93 -13.84 9.81
C LYS A 185 -8.92 -14.81 10.47
N LEU A 186 -10.22 -14.69 10.17
CA LEU A 186 -11.29 -15.48 10.80
C LEU A 186 -11.73 -16.71 9.98
N GLY A 187 -11.21 -16.88 8.76
CA GLY A 187 -11.63 -17.98 7.86
C GLY A 187 -13.09 -17.87 7.42
N LYS A 188 -13.64 -16.65 7.27
CA LYS A 188 -15.04 -16.39 6.95
C LYS A 188 -15.17 -15.66 5.62
N THR A 189 -16.34 -15.77 4.99
CA THR A 189 -16.69 -14.95 3.82
C THR A 189 -17.21 -13.57 4.26
N PRO A 190 -17.07 -12.51 3.44
CA PRO A 190 -17.51 -11.17 3.80
C PRO A 190 -18.99 -11.06 4.19
N ASP A 191 -19.88 -11.75 3.50
CA ASP A 191 -21.31 -11.78 3.79
C ASP A 191 -21.61 -12.47 5.12
N ARG A 192 -20.94 -13.59 5.42
CA ARG A 192 -21.08 -14.28 6.69
C ARG A 192 -20.57 -13.45 7.85
N LEU A 193 -19.39 -12.85 7.71
CA LEU A 193 -18.79 -12.01 8.75
C LEU A 193 -19.68 -10.81 9.06
N LEU A 194 -20.14 -10.07 8.05
CA LEU A 194 -20.99 -8.91 8.25
C LEU A 194 -22.37 -9.23 8.81
N LEU A 195 -22.94 -10.42 8.48
CA LEU A 195 -24.15 -10.90 9.12
C LEU A 195 -23.95 -11.22 10.60
N GLU A 196 -22.88 -11.92 10.94
CA GLU A 196 -22.56 -12.23 12.34
C GLU A 196 -22.30 -11.00 13.19
N LEU A 197 -21.70 -9.96 12.58
CA LEU A 197 -21.47 -8.65 13.21
C LEU A 197 -22.72 -7.76 13.29
N GLY A 198 -23.85 -8.21 12.73
CA GLY A 198 -25.14 -7.49 12.84
C GLY A 198 -25.34 -6.38 11.82
N ALA A 199 -24.59 -6.35 10.70
CA ALA A 199 -24.82 -5.39 9.61
C ALA A 199 -26.23 -5.52 8.99
N TRP A 200 -26.83 -6.70 9.08
CA TRP A 200 -28.22 -6.98 8.71
C TRP A 200 -28.89 -7.82 9.81
N PRO A 201 -30.20 -7.63 10.05
CA PRO A 201 -30.92 -8.37 11.09
C PRO A 201 -30.98 -9.88 10.83
N HIS A 202 -30.95 -10.31 9.57
CA HIS A 202 -30.95 -11.71 9.15
C HIS A 202 -30.56 -11.86 7.68
N ALA A 203 -30.23 -13.08 7.26
CA ALA A 203 -29.76 -13.39 5.90
C ALA A 203 -30.77 -13.01 4.80
N LEU A 204 -32.08 -13.16 5.05
CA LEU A 204 -33.12 -12.77 4.10
C LEU A 204 -33.09 -11.27 3.79
N ALA A 205 -32.81 -10.42 4.77
CA ALA A 205 -32.69 -8.98 4.56
C ALA A 205 -31.55 -8.65 3.60
N LEU A 206 -30.40 -9.32 3.75
CA LEU A 206 -29.26 -9.20 2.84
C LEU A 206 -29.62 -9.67 1.41
N HIS A 207 -30.25 -10.85 1.28
CA HIS A 207 -30.65 -11.37 -0.04
C HIS A 207 -31.66 -10.48 -0.73
N LYS A 208 -32.65 -9.96 -0.01
CA LYS A 208 -33.62 -9.00 -0.53
C LYS A 208 -32.91 -7.73 -1.06
N ARG A 209 -31.97 -7.21 -0.31
CA ARG A 209 -31.20 -6.01 -0.69
C ARG A 209 -30.35 -6.26 -1.94
N ARG A 210 -29.66 -7.39 -2.03
CA ARG A 210 -28.93 -7.82 -3.24
C ARG A 210 -29.86 -7.94 -4.45
N PHE A 211 -30.99 -8.59 -4.29
CA PHE A 211 -31.97 -8.75 -5.36
C PHE A 211 -32.43 -7.39 -5.89
N LEU A 212 -32.79 -6.47 -4.99
CA LEU A 212 -33.24 -5.12 -5.37
C LEU A 212 -32.14 -4.33 -6.09
N ALA A 213 -30.92 -4.38 -5.59
CA ALA A 213 -29.81 -3.63 -6.18
C ALA A 213 -29.41 -4.15 -7.57
N VAL A 214 -29.56 -5.45 -7.83
CA VAL A 214 -29.23 -6.05 -9.14
C VAL A 214 -30.36 -5.82 -10.13
N ASN A 215 -31.62 -6.05 -9.73
CA ASN A 215 -32.76 -6.04 -10.65
C ASN A 215 -33.42 -4.66 -10.77
N PHE A 216 -33.27 -3.81 -9.77
CA PHE A 216 -33.87 -2.47 -9.73
C PHE A 216 -32.83 -1.39 -9.40
N PRO A 217 -31.81 -1.21 -10.25
CA PRO A 217 -30.69 -0.27 -9.96
C PRO A 217 -31.13 1.19 -9.89
N ARG A 218 -32.30 1.53 -10.44
CA ARG A 218 -32.90 2.87 -10.38
C ARG A 218 -33.92 3.02 -9.24
N GLY A 219 -34.06 2.02 -8.37
CA GLY A 219 -35.07 1.98 -7.32
C GLY A 219 -36.40 1.37 -7.79
N LEU A 220 -37.35 1.31 -6.86
CA LEU A 220 -38.70 0.76 -7.10
C LEU A 220 -39.74 1.82 -7.44
N ALA A 221 -39.32 3.09 -7.49
CA ALA A 221 -40.23 4.17 -7.89
C ALA A 221 -40.61 4.02 -9.38
N PHE A 222 -41.87 3.97 -9.64
CA PHE A 222 -42.35 4.10 -11.01
C PHE A 222 -41.97 5.49 -11.54
N PRO A 223 -41.45 5.57 -12.76
CA PRO A 223 -41.32 6.89 -13.42
C PRO A 223 -42.68 7.55 -13.50
N ASP A 224 -42.75 8.85 -13.26
CA ASP A 224 -43.94 9.64 -13.56
C ASP A 224 -44.20 9.53 -15.06
N LEU A 225 -45.14 8.66 -15.40
CA LEU A 225 -45.61 8.53 -16.77
C LEU A 225 -46.63 9.65 -16.99
N GLU A 226 -46.23 10.66 -17.77
CA GLU A 226 -47.21 11.54 -18.38
C GLU A 226 -48.06 10.69 -19.32
N LEU A 227 -49.19 10.24 -18.82
CA LEU A 227 -50.16 9.54 -19.66
C LEU A 227 -50.67 10.56 -20.70
N PRO A 228 -50.68 10.19 -21.99
CA PRO A 228 -51.31 11.06 -23.00
C PRO A 228 -52.74 11.32 -22.59
N PRO A 229 -53.26 12.51 -22.90
CA PRO A 229 -54.66 12.84 -22.58
C PRO A 229 -55.57 11.74 -23.14
N VAL A 230 -56.41 11.18 -22.26
CA VAL A 230 -57.38 10.18 -22.69
C VAL A 230 -58.32 10.80 -23.71
N ASP A 231 -58.25 10.33 -24.95
CA ASP A 231 -59.19 10.72 -25.98
C ASP A 231 -60.57 10.13 -25.61
N ARG A 232 -61.44 10.99 -25.10
CA ARG A 232 -62.76 10.58 -24.62
C ARG A 232 -63.71 10.18 -25.74
N GLU A 233 -63.30 10.29 -26.99
CA GLU A 233 -64.10 9.95 -28.17
C GLU A 233 -63.93 8.52 -28.65
N LEU A 234 -62.95 7.79 -28.07
CA LEU A 234 -62.81 6.34 -28.33
C LEU A 234 -63.97 5.59 -27.65
N PRO A 235 -64.81 4.87 -28.40
CA PRO A 235 -65.91 4.12 -27.83
C PRO A 235 -65.32 3.00 -26.93
N LEU A 236 -65.68 3.05 -25.65
CA LEU A 236 -65.20 2.11 -24.61
C LEU A 236 -65.48 0.62 -24.95
N SER A 237 -66.40 0.38 -25.91
CA SER A 237 -66.71 -0.97 -26.39
C SER A 237 -65.58 -1.65 -27.15
N ASP A 238 -64.73 -0.91 -27.86
CA ASP A 238 -63.63 -1.49 -28.67
C ASP A 238 -62.40 -1.88 -27.83
N LEU A 239 -62.14 -1.15 -26.74
CA LEU A 239 -61.04 -1.47 -25.83
C LEU A 239 -61.28 -2.71 -24.98
N SER A 240 -62.56 -3.02 -24.64
CA SER A 240 -62.93 -4.20 -23.85
C SER A 240 -62.78 -5.50 -24.64
N LEU A 241 -63.01 -5.46 -25.95
CA LEU A 241 -62.94 -6.67 -26.80
C LEU A 241 -61.53 -7.06 -27.13
N ILE A 242 -60.59 -6.12 -27.26
CA ILE A 242 -59.16 -6.37 -27.54
C ILE A 242 -58.47 -6.98 -26.31
N HIS A 243 -58.81 -6.52 -25.12
CA HIS A 243 -58.15 -6.98 -23.89
C HIS A 243 -58.75 -8.25 -23.28
N ILE A 244 -59.97 -8.60 -23.60
CA ILE A 244 -60.67 -9.76 -23.03
C ILE A 244 -60.60 -11.00 -23.95
N SER A 245 -60.54 -10.82 -25.26
CA SER A 245 -60.53 -11.96 -26.20
C SER A 245 -59.16 -12.55 -26.51
N GLU A 246 -58.07 -11.80 -26.46
CA GLU A 246 -56.73 -12.32 -26.76
C GLU A 246 -56.12 -13.22 -25.67
N PRO A 247 -56.21 -12.91 -24.36
CA PRO A 247 -55.69 -13.80 -23.34
C PRO A 247 -56.37 -15.17 -23.26
N THR A 248 -57.67 -15.23 -23.62
CA THR A 248 -58.41 -16.48 -23.57
C THR A 248 -58.12 -17.40 -24.75
N ARG A 249 -57.76 -16.91 -25.92
CA ARG A 249 -57.34 -17.72 -27.06
C ARG A 249 -55.95 -18.31 -26.95
N GLN A 250 -55.03 -17.72 -26.18
CA GLN A 250 -53.70 -18.26 -25.91
C GLN A 250 -53.67 -19.34 -24.82
N ALA A 251 -54.75 -19.48 -24.03
CA ALA A 251 -54.81 -20.50 -22.99
C ALA A 251 -55.45 -21.84 -23.47
N GLU A 252 -55.92 -21.91 -24.71
CA GLU A 252 -56.56 -23.12 -25.29
C GLU A 252 -55.67 -23.86 -26.32
N ILE A 253 -54.38 -23.50 -26.45
CA ILE A 253 -53.37 -24.21 -27.23
C ILE A 253 -52.36 -24.82 -26.26
#